data_77c6a88351a996b2bbe9b8ca8f01bda8
#
_entry.id   77c6a88351a996b2bbe9b8ca8f01bda8
#
_cell.length_a   1.000
_cell.length_b   1.000
_cell.length_c   1.000
_cell.angle_alpha   90.00
_cell.angle_beta   90.00
_cell.angle_gamma   90.00
#
_symmetry.space_group_name_H-M   'P 1'
#
loop_
_entity.id
_entity.type
_entity.pdbx_description
1 polymer ?
#
loop_
_entity_poly.entity_id
_entity_poly.type
_entity_poly.pdbx_seq_one_letter_code
_entity_poly.pdbx_strand_id
1 'polypeptide(L)' 'LHMVKGAQTIAQYKIMRWIDEHFTDVEIKPQKADSVKITDSVGGCMIITINATGDVVDALSGEILDREGARV' A
#
# COMPACT_ATOMS: atom_id res chain seq x y z
N LEU A 1 -16.33 6.72 9.31
CA LEU A 1 -15.08 6.36 8.68
C LEU A 1 -15.14 4.95 8.14
N HIS A 2 -14.82 4.81 6.87
CA HIS A 2 -14.88 3.51 6.20
C HIS A 2 -13.48 2.91 6.12
N MET A 3 -13.27 1.78 6.79
CA MET A 3 -11.99 1.06 6.77
C MET A 3 -11.95 0.09 5.60
N VAL A 4 -10.82 0.03 4.92
CA VAL A 4 -10.60 -0.96 3.87
C VAL A 4 -10.54 -2.34 4.52
N LYS A 5 -11.26 -3.30 3.94
CA LYS A 5 -11.32 -4.66 4.46
C LYS A 5 -9.93 -5.29 4.48
N GLY A 6 -9.56 -5.88 5.61
CA GLY A 6 -8.27 -6.53 5.78
C GLY A 6 -7.17 -5.64 6.35
N ALA A 7 -7.40 -4.33 6.43
CA ALA A 7 -6.42 -3.44 7.04
C ALA A 7 -6.42 -3.62 8.56
N GLN A 8 -5.25 -3.86 9.13
CA GLN A 8 -5.07 -4.09 10.55
C GLN A 8 -4.42 -2.90 11.26
N THR A 9 -3.84 -1.98 10.51
CA THR A 9 -3.20 -0.78 11.05
C THR A 9 -3.53 0.41 10.17
N ILE A 10 -3.29 1.62 10.70
CA ILE A 10 -3.47 2.84 9.92
C ILE A 10 -2.54 2.86 8.71
N ALA A 11 -1.29 2.39 8.88
CA ALA A 11 -0.34 2.30 7.79
C ALA A 11 -0.86 1.38 6.68
N GLN A 12 -1.35 0.20 7.04
CA GLN A 12 -1.93 -0.72 6.06
C GLN A 12 -3.17 -0.12 5.39
N TYR A 13 -4.00 0.60 6.14
CA TYR A 13 -5.16 1.26 5.57
C TYR A 13 -4.75 2.27 4.49
N LYS A 14 -3.75 3.09 4.76
CA LYS A 14 -3.26 4.08 3.78
C LYS A 14 -2.73 3.39 2.52
N ILE A 15 -1.97 2.31 2.69
CA ILE A 15 -1.41 1.55 1.58
C ILE A 15 -2.54 0.94 0.75
N MET A 16 -3.48 0.27 1.39
CA MET A 16 -4.58 -0.41 0.72
C MET A 16 -5.48 0.58 -0.01
N ARG A 17 -5.70 1.75 0.57
CA ARG A 17 -6.47 2.80 -0.08
C ARG A 17 -5.77 3.29 -1.34
N TRP A 18 -4.44 3.46 -1.29
CA TRP A 18 -3.66 3.84 -2.46
C TRP A 18 -3.75 2.76 -3.54
N ILE A 19 -3.64 1.49 -3.15
CA ILE A 19 -3.77 0.37 -4.09
C ILE A 19 -5.15 0.38 -4.75
N ASP A 20 -6.20 0.57 -3.95
CA ASP A 20 -7.57 0.57 -4.45
C ASP A 20 -7.81 1.68 -5.47
N GLU A 21 -7.11 2.80 -5.33
CA GLU A 21 -7.23 3.93 -6.25
C GLU A 21 -6.44 3.74 -7.55
N HIS A 22 -5.41 2.90 -7.55
CA HIS A 22 -4.48 2.79 -8.68
C HIS A 22 -4.48 1.44 -9.37
N PHE A 23 -5.02 0.41 -8.74
CA PHE A 23 -5.01 -0.94 -9.30
C PHE A 23 -6.38 -1.57 -9.23
N THR A 24 -6.65 -2.47 -10.20
CA THR A 24 -7.79 -3.37 -10.17
C THR A 24 -7.25 -4.79 -10.34
N ASP A 25 -8.02 -5.79 -9.93
CA ASP A 25 -7.69 -7.20 -10.12
C ASP A 25 -6.33 -7.60 -9.54
N VAL A 26 -5.97 -7.02 -8.40
CA VAL A 26 -4.78 -7.43 -7.67
C VAL A 26 -5.18 -8.12 -6.36
N GLU A 27 -4.40 -9.12 -5.98
CA GLU A 27 -4.55 -9.75 -4.68
C GLU A 27 -3.74 -8.96 -3.66
N ILE A 28 -4.37 -8.63 -2.53
CA ILE A 28 -3.76 -7.81 -1.48
C ILE A 28 -3.54 -8.69 -0.27
N LYS A 29 -2.31 -8.71 0.24
CA LYS A 29 -1.96 -9.51 1.41
C LYS A 29 -1.15 -8.65 2.39
N PRO A 30 -1.71 -8.30 3.56
CA PRO A 30 -0.94 -7.61 4.59
C PRO A 30 0.22 -8.49 5.04
N GLN A 31 1.40 -7.90 5.21
CA GLN A 31 2.58 -8.64 5.66
C GLN A 31 3.01 -8.25 7.05
N LYS A 32 3.39 -6.98 7.24
CA LYS A 32 3.81 -6.45 8.53
C LYS A 32 2.88 -5.30 8.88
N ALA A 33 3.03 -4.76 10.07
CA ALA A 33 2.19 -3.66 10.54
C ALA A 33 2.18 -2.46 9.58
N ASP A 34 3.26 -2.27 8.82
CA ASP A 34 3.41 -1.13 7.91
C ASP A 34 3.67 -1.56 6.47
N SER A 35 3.38 -2.80 6.09
CA SER A 35 3.64 -3.25 4.73
C SER A 35 2.55 -4.18 4.21
N VAL A 36 2.35 -4.13 2.89
CA VAL A 36 1.33 -4.90 2.18
C VAL A 36 1.96 -5.43 0.90
N LYS A 37 1.71 -6.70 0.59
CA LYS A 37 2.12 -7.30 -0.67
C LYS A 37 0.94 -7.32 -1.63
N ILE A 38 1.16 -6.91 -2.88
CA ILE A 38 0.16 -7.08 -3.93
C ILE A 38 0.70 -8.01 -5.00
N THR A 39 -0.20 -8.78 -5.60
CA THR A 39 0.13 -9.70 -6.68
C THR A 39 -0.89 -9.48 -7.80
N ASP A 40 -0.41 -9.32 -9.03
CA ASP A 40 -1.30 -9.14 -10.17
C ASP A 40 -1.69 -10.49 -10.78
N SER A 41 -2.53 -10.45 -11.82
CA SER A 41 -3.08 -11.66 -12.44
C SER A 41 -2.06 -12.46 -13.23
N VAL A 42 -0.90 -11.87 -13.55
CA VAL A 42 0.16 -12.56 -14.29
C VAL A 42 1.32 -12.99 -13.39
N GLY A 43 1.15 -12.90 -12.08
CA GLY A 43 2.13 -13.36 -11.11
C GLY A 43 3.17 -12.33 -10.69
N GLY A 44 3.10 -11.11 -11.18
CA GLY A 44 3.98 -10.04 -10.72
C GLY A 44 3.60 -9.61 -9.32
N CYS A 45 4.56 -9.33 -8.46
CA CYS A 45 4.27 -8.89 -7.10
C CYS A 45 5.10 -7.68 -6.71
N MET A 46 4.58 -6.93 -5.74
CA MET A 46 5.20 -5.70 -5.24
C MET A 46 4.92 -5.61 -3.75
N ILE A 47 5.90 -5.16 -3.00
CA ILE A 47 5.73 -4.92 -1.57
C ILE A 47 5.73 -3.41 -1.36
N ILE A 48 4.70 -2.92 -0.69
CA ILE A 48 4.48 -1.49 -0.48
C ILE A 48 4.52 -1.23 1.02
N THR A 49 5.21 -0.19 1.42
CA THR A 49 5.35 0.18 2.83
C THR A 49 5.14 1.68 3.02
N ILE A 50 5.08 2.10 4.28
CA ILE A 50 5.04 3.50 4.67
C ILE A 50 6.39 3.84 5.28
N ASN A 51 7.05 4.89 4.82
CA ASN A 51 8.33 5.31 5.38
C ASN A 51 8.14 6.20 6.62
N ALA A 52 9.25 6.67 7.17
CA ALA A 52 9.21 7.45 8.42
C ALA A 52 8.46 8.77 8.29
N THR A 53 8.34 9.31 7.07
CA THR A 53 7.61 10.56 6.82
C THR A 53 6.16 10.33 6.40
N GLY A 54 5.71 9.08 6.38
CA GLY A 54 4.33 8.74 6.07
C GLY A 54 4.02 8.57 4.60
N ASP A 55 5.05 8.55 3.75
CA ASP A 55 4.87 8.37 2.31
C ASP A 55 4.69 6.89 1.98
N VAL A 56 3.90 6.62 0.94
CA VAL A 56 3.75 5.26 0.39
C VAL A 56 4.92 5.01 -0.53
N VAL A 57 5.69 3.95 -0.27
CA VAL A 57 6.90 3.65 -1.03
C VAL A 57 6.96 2.19 -1.44
N ASP A 58 7.66 1.94 -2.56
CA ASP A 58 8.03 0.59 -2.98
C ASP A 58 9.15 0.10 -2.06
N ALA A 59 8.91 -0.98 -1.34
CA ALA A 59 9.86 -1.47 -0.33
C ALA A 59 11.16 -1.97 -0.94
N LEU A 60 11.15 -2.41 -2.20
CA LEU A 60 12.35 -2.93 -2.85
C LEU A 60 13.23 -1.85 -3.44
N SER A 61 12.62 -0.86 -4.10
CA SER A 61 13.38 0.20 -4.79
C SER A 61 13.54 1.46 -3.94
N GLY A 62 12.67 1.67 -2.96
CA GLY A 62 12.63 2.91 -2.19
C GLY A 62 11.92 4.04 -2.90
N GLU A 63 11.34 3.78 -4.07
CA GLU A 63 10.64 4.81 -4.82
C GLU A 63 9.40 5.28 -4.07
N ILE A 64 9.22 6.60 -3.98
CA ILE A 64 8.04 7.18 -3.37
C ILE A 64 6.89 7.13 -4.37
N LEU A 65 5.83 6.41 -4.00
CA LEU A 65 4.67 6.22 -4.85
C LEU A 65 3.58 7.25 -4.58
N ASP A 66 3.47 7.69 -3.33
CA ASP A 66 2.48 8.69 -2.95
C ASP A 66 3.01 9.44 -1.72
N ARG A 67 3.13 10.75 -1.79
CA ARG A 67 3.68 11.55 -0.70
C ARG A 67 2.60 11.93 0.29
N GLU A 68 2.94 11.81 1.58
CA GLU A 68 2.10 12.32 2.65
C GLU A 68 1.92 13.82 2.47
N GLY A 69 0.67 14.29 2.56
CA GLY A 69 0.37 15.71 2.39
C GLY A 69 0.22 16.18 0.95
N ALA A 70 0.54 15.34 -0.04
CA ALA A 70 0.33 15.71 -1.44
C ALA A 70 -1.14 15.74 -1.82
N ARG A 71 -1.97 15.11 -1.02
CA ARG A 71 -3.41 15.05 -1.22
C ARG A 71 -4.09 16.05 -0.29
N VAL A 72 -4.23 17.21 -0.74
CA VAL A 72 -4.87 18.26 0.08
C VAL A 72 -6.20 18.64 -0.54
#